data_06cdd04974e47033180cd1ef10759997
#
_entry.id   06cdd04974e47033180cd1ef10759997
#
_cell.length_a   1.000
_cell.length_b   1.000
_cell.length_c   1.000
_cell.angle_alpha   90.00
_cell.angle_beta   90.00
_cell.angle_gamma   90.00
#
_symmetry.space_group_name_H-M   'P 1'
#
loop_
_entity.id
_entity.type
_entity.pdbx_description
1 polymer ?
#
loop_
_entity_poly.entity_id
_entity_poly.type
_entity_poly.pdbx_seq_one_letter_code
_entity_poly.pdbx_strand_id
1 'polypeptide(L)'
;MSDSSSSSVRSHLLAGQVIPALPLALRSDRRWDERRQRGLVRYYVDAGAGGLAVAVHSTQFAIRDPKIGLYDRVLSLAAEAAHEWLARSKRPRRFALIAGLCGKTKQAIAEARTARSLGYEAGLLSLGAWADDPEEKVLAHCRSVAKELPLIGFYLQPAVGGRTFSYRFWRDFAEIPELVAVKLAPFDRYRTLDVVRAVMEAGRDDVALYTGNDDNIIADLLTPFQFAGRTRHFDGGLLGQWGVWTERAVALFRELQRARARGRIDTTWLTRNAALTDANAAIFDSAHRFAGCLPGIHEVLRRQGLLATTACLDPHERLSPGQAREISRVAAAYPWLCDDDFVEKHRAKWLAA
;
A
#
# COMPACT_ATOMS: atom_id res chain seq x y z
N MET A 1 13.84 -24.83 -0.06
CA MET A 1 13.64 -23.75 -1.09
C MET A 1 12.99 -22.46 -0.55
N SER A 2 12.55 -22.39 0.72
CA SER A 2 11.92 -21.17 1.32
C SER A 2 12.91 -20.05 1.69
N ASP A 3 14.16 -20.38 1.95
CA ASP A 3 15.14 -19.41 2.51
C ASP A 3 15.63 -18.37 1.50
N SER A 4 15.76 -18.71 0.22
CA SER A 4 16.29 -17.80 -0.82
C SER A 4 15.26 -16.75 -1.24
N SER A 5 13.96 -17.04 -1.22
CA SER A 5 12.91 -16.10 -1.63
C SER A 5 12.65 -15.05 -0.54
N SER A 6 12.63 -15.47 0.73
CA SER A 6 12.48 -14.56 1.88
C SER A 6 13.65 -13.58 1.99
N SER A 7 14.88 -14.04 1.82
CA SER A 7 16.07 -13.18 1.77
C SER A 7 15.99 -12.17 0.63
N SER A 8 15.46 -12.57 -0.51
CA SER A 8 15.34 -11.72 -1.72
C SER A 8 14.28 -10.63 -1.57
N VAL A 9 13.07 -10.91 -1.04
CA VAL A 9 12.05 -9.88 -0.83
C VAL A 9 12.45 -8.94 0.31
N ARG A 10 13.06 -9.44 1.36
CA ARG A 10 13.56 -8.67 2.51
C ARG A 10 14.57 -7.61 2.06
N SER A 11 15.61 -8.01 1.31
CA SER A 11 16.61 -7.08 0.80
C SER A 11 16.03 -6.04 -0.14
N HIS A 12 15.04 -6.43 -0.98
CA HIS A 12 14.34 -5.50 -1.85
C HIS A 12 13.54 -4.45 -1.07
N LEU A 13 12.82 -4.87 -0.02
CA LEU A 13 12.06 -3.95 0.82
C LEU A 13 12.97 -3.01 1.61
N LEU A 14 14.08 -3.51 2.16
CA LEU A 14 15.06 -2.69 2.88
C LEU A 14 15.76 -1.64 1.98
N ALA A 15 15.87 -1.90 0.69
CA ALA A 15 16.39 -0.91 -0.26
C ALA A 15 15.43 0.29 -0.47
N GLY A 16 14.21 0.20 0.05
CA GLY A 16 13.19 1.24 -0.04
C GLY A 16 12.44 1.23 -1.38
N GLN A 17 11.13 1.03 -1.31
CA GLN A 17 10.29 0.94 -2.49
C GLN A 17 9.05 1.83 -2.39
N VAL A 18 8.56 2.28 -3.54
CA VAL A 18 7.21 2.81 -3.74
C VAL A 18 6.31 1.63 -4.10
N ILE A 19 5.36 1.30 -3.23
CA ILE A 19 4.44 0.19 -3.41
C ILE A 19 3.00 0.74 -3.41
N PRO A 20 2.38 0.92 -4.59
CA PRO A 20 0.96 1.27 -4.69
C PRO A 20 0.07 0.15 -4.12
N ALA A 21 -1.07 0.56 -3.54
CA ALA A 21 -2.16 -0.35 -3.22
C ALA A 21 -3.12 -0.38 -4.41
N LEU A 22 -3.29 -1.54 -5.05
CA LEU A 22 -4.04 -1.71 -6.30
C LEU A 22 -5.53 -1.41 -6.11
N PRO A 23 -6.12 -0.40 -6.79
CA PRO A 23 -7.56 -0.20 -6.83
C PRO A 23 -8.25 -1.26 -7.70
N LEU A 24 -9.49 -1.60 -7.34
CA LEU A 24 -10.31 -2.52 -8.14
C LEU A 24 -10.99 -1.76 -9.29
N ALA A 25 -10.73 -2.18 -10.52
CA ALA A 25 -11.36 -1.61 -11.70
C ALA A 25 -12.76 -2.21 -11.92
N LEU A 26 -13.80 -1.39 -11.87
CA LEU A 26 -15.17 -1.81 -12.11
C LEU A 26 -15.80 -1.04 -13.29
N ARG A 27 -16.79 -1.66 -13.92
CA ARG A 27 -17.71 -1.02 -14.87
C ARG A 27 -18.84 -0.32 -14.11
N SER A 28 -19.68 0.43 -14.82
CA SER A 28 -20.82 1.12 -14.22
C SER A 28 -21.84 0.18 -13.58
N ASP A 29 -21.94 -1.06 -14.08
CA ASP A 29 -22.77 -2.14 -13.53
C ASP A 29 -22.10 -2.90 -12.37
N ARG A 30 -20.98 -2.40 -11.85
CA ARG A 30 -20.12 -2.97 -10.80
C ARG A 30 -19.50 -4.32 -11.12
N ARG A 31 -19.59 -4.79 -12.36
CA ARG A 31 -18.81 -5.95 -12.79
C ARG A 31 -17.35 -5.57 -12.98
N TRP A 32 -16.46 -6.52 -12.71
CA TRP A 32 -15.02 -6.35 -12.84
C TRP A 32 -14.62 -5.99 -14.28
N ASP A 33 -13.77 -4.98 -14.43
CA ASP A 33 -13.18 -4.56 -15.71
C ASP A 33 -11.75 -5.08 -15.82
N GLU A 34 -11.59 -6.30 -16.29
CA GLU A 34 -10.28 -6.98 -16.40
C GLU A 34 -9.30 -6.19 -17.29
N ARG A 35 -9.80 -5.58 -18.36
CA ARG A 35 -8.95 -4.79 -19.27
C ARG A 35 -8.33 -3.59 -18.54
N ARG A 36 -9.13 -2.84 -17.78
CA ARG A 36 -8.64 -1.70 -17.01
C ARG A 36 -7.83 -2.12 -15.81
N GLN A 37 -8.18 -3.25 -15.19
CA GLN A 37 -7.38 -3.82 -14.10
C GLN A 37 -5.97 -4.17 -14.59
N ARG A 38 -5.83 -4.79 -15.75
CA ARG A 38 -4.55 -5.08 -16.40
C ARG A 38 -3.81 -3.77 -16.76
N GLY A 39 -4.54 -2.77 -17.26
CA GLY A 39 -4.01 -1.44 -17.56
C GLY A 39 -3.42 -0.73 -16.34
N LEU A 40 -4.08 -0.81 -15.18
CA LEU A 40 -3.56 -0.25 -13.92
C LEU A 40 -2.23 -0.91 -13.51
N VAL A 41 -2.13 -2.23 -13.59
CA VAL A 41 -0.88 -2.94 -13.27
C VAL A 41 0.26 -2.47 -14.19
N ARG A 42 0.01 -2.37 -15.49
CA ARG A 42 0.97 -1.86 -16.48
C ARG A 42 1.41 -0.42 -16.19
N TYR A 43 0.45 0.44 -15.80
CA TYR A 43 0.73 1.80 -15.36
C TYR A 43 1.70 1.83 -14.17
N TYR A 44 1.45 1.06 -13.12
CA TYR A 44 2.33 1.03 -11.94
C TYR A 44 3.73 0.52 -12.28
N VAL A 45 3.83 -0.47 -13.14
CA VAL A 45 5.12 -0.95 -13.63
C VAL A 45 5.85 0.17 -14.38
N ASP A 46 5.23 0.83 -15.37
CA ASP A 46 5.87 1.88 -16.18
C ASP A 46 6.15 3.15 -15.35
N ALA A 47 5.32 3.48 -14.36
CA ALA A 47 5.55 4.56 -13.40
C ALA A 47 6.80 4.36 -12.52
N GLY A 48 7.35 3.16 -12.49
CA GLY A 48 8.58 2.86 -11.76
C GLY A 48 8.37 2.37 -10.33
N ALA A 49 7.15 1.98 -9.95
CA ALA A 49 6.88 1.36 -8.65
C ALA A 49 7.77 0.12 -8.42
N GLY A 50 8.25 -0.09 -7.19
CA GLY A 50 9.10 -1.23 -6.84
C GLY A 50 8.31 -2.50 -6.50
N GLY A 51 6.99 -2.42 -6.47
CA GLY A 51 6.09 -3.53 -6.20
C GLY A 51 4.63 -3.10 -6.28
N LEU A 52 3.72 -4.02 -6.00
CA LEU A 52 2.27 -3.78 -5.99
C LEU A 52 1.61 -4.59 -4.88
N ALA A 53 0.78 -3.94 -4.06
CA ALA A 53 -0.05 -4.61 -3.06
C ALA A 53 -1.46 -4.85 -3.64
N VAL A 54 -1.86 -6.12 -3.69
CA VAL A 54 -3.11 -6.59 -4.31
C VAL A 54 -4.01 -7.22 -3.26
N ALA A 55 -5.32 -7.14 -3.41
CA ALA A 55 -6.32 -7.64 -2.47
C ALA A 55 -6.26 -6.99 -1.08
N VAL A 56 -5.77 -5.75 -1.01
CA VAL A 56 -5.73 -4.87 0.16
C VAL A 56 -6.98 -3.98 0.20
N HIS A 57 -7.04 -3.02 1.13
CA HIS A 57 -8.20 -2.11 1.27
C HIS A 57 -8.64 -1.48 -0.07
N SER A 58 -7.71 -0.92 -0.86
CA SER A 58 -8.02 -0.29 -2.16
C SER A 58 -8.59 -1.28 -3.20
N THR A 59 -8.24 -2.57 -3.07
CA THR A 59 -8.80 -3.62 -3.93
C THR A 59 -10.19 -4.08 -3.46
N GLN A 60 -10.66 -3.52 -2.34
CA GLN A 60 -11.93 -3.81 -1.66
C GLN A 60 -12.01 -5.23 -1.08
N PHE A 61 -12.08 -5.32 0.24
CA PHE A 61 -12.08 -6.62 0.93
C PHE A 61 -13.24 -7.53 0.50
N ALA A 62 -14.35 -6.93 0.03
CA ALA A 62 -15.52 -7.64 -0.48
C ALA A 62 -15.25 -8.55 -1.67
N ILE A 63 -14.12 -8.43 -2.38
CA ILE A 63 -13.72 -9.40 -3.44
C ILE A 63 -13.67 -10.84 -2.94
N ARG A 64 -13.62 -11.03 -1.61
CA ARG A 64 -13.59 -12.33 -0.91
C ARG A 64 -14.97 -12.93 -0.68
N ASP A 65 -16.04 -12.14 -0.81
CA ASP A 65 -17.40 -12.66 -0.71
C ASP A 65 -17.58 -13.76 -1.78
N PRO A 66 -18.03 -14.98 -1.40
CA PRO A 66 -18.28 -16.05 -2.35
C PRO A 66 -19.24 -15.68 -3.51
N LYS A 67 -20.15 -14.73 -3.27
CA LYS A 67 -21.07 -14.22 -4.31
C LYS A 67 -20.35 -13.36 -5.34
N ILE A 68 -19.23 -12.75 -4.96
CA ILE A 68 -18.40 -11.90 -5.83
C ILE A 68 -17.28 -12.74 -6.46
N GLY A 69 -16.58 -13.56 -5.67
CA GLY A 69 -15.60 -14.56 -6.12
C GLY A 69 -14.43 -14.00 -6.93
N LEU A 70 -13.91 -12.82 -6.55
CA LEU A 70 -12.87 -12.15 -7.34
C LEU A 70 -11.46 -12.28 -6.74
N TYR A 71 -11.30 -12.79 -5.52
CA TYR A 71 -10.00 -12.79 -4.84
C TYR A 71 -8.90 -13.45 -5.69
N ASP A 72 -9.04 -14.72 -6.02
CA ASP A 72 -8.04 -15.47 -6.79
C ASP A 72 -7.84 -14.89 -8.19
N ARG A 73 -8.94 -14.46 -8.84
CA ARG A 73 -8.91 -13.89 -10.19
C ARG A 73 -8.14 -12.58 -10.27
N VAL A 74 -8.32 -11.69 -9.30
CA VAL A 74 -7.61 -10.41 -9.24
C VAL A 74 -6.12 -10.62 -8.95
N LEU A 75 -5.78 -11.55 -8.03
CA LEU A 75 -4.39 -11.90 -7.78
C LEU A 75 -3.72 -12.48 -9.03
N SER A 76 -4.35 -13.46 -9.69
CA SER A 76 -3.81 -14.09 -10.91
C SER A 76 -3.56 -13.06 -12.00
N LEU A 77 -4.58 -12.25 -12.33
CA LEU A 77 -4.46 -11.21 -13.35
C LEU A 77 -3.34 -10.20 -13.04
N ALA A 78 -3.23 -9.77 -11.78
CA ALA A 78 -2.21 -8.80 -11.39
C ALA A 78 -0.79 -9.38 -11.52
N ALA A 79 -0.58 -10.64 -11.13
CA ALA A 79 0.68 -11.34 -11.27
C ALA A 79 1.05 -11.53 -12.76
N GLU A 80 0.12 -12.06 -13.56
CA GLU A 80 0.30 -12.23 -15.00
C GLU A 80 0.66 -10.91 -15.70
N ALA A 81 -0.17 -9.86 -15.47
CA ALA A 81 0.03 -8.56 -16.10
C ALA A 81 1.37 -7.92 -15.73
N ALA A 82 1.80 -8.07 -14.47
CA ALA A 82 3.10 -7.56 -14.03
C ALA A 82 4.26 -8.30 -14.69
N HIS A 83 4.24 -9.64 -14.67
CA HIS A 83 5.29 -10.47 -15.26
C HIS A 83 5.40 -10.27 -16.76
N GLU A 84 4.28 -10.32 -17.48
CA GLU A 84 4.26 -10.09 -18.95
C GLU A 84 4.80 -8.70 -19.32
N TRP A 85 4.41 -7.67 -18.54
CA TRP A 85 4.81 -6.30 -18.85
C TRP A 85 6.27 -6.04 -18.55
N LEU A 86 6.79 -6.58 -17.44
CA LEU A 86 8.21 -6.51 -17.08
C LEU A 86 9.09 -7.25 -18.09
N ALA A 87 8.64 -8.39 -18.60
CA ALA A 87 9.38 -9.16 -19.62
C ALA A 87 9.54 -8.37 -20.94
N ARG A 88 8.67 -7.42 -21.25
CA ARG A 88 8.78 -6.53 -22.42
C ARG A 88 9.80 -5.40 -22.21
N SER A 89 10.26 -5.18 -20.99
CA SER A 89 11.18 -4.09 -20.66
C SER A 89 12.60 -4.41 -21.13
N LYS A 90 13.23 -3.46 -21.83
CA LYS A 90 14.67 -3.54 -22.15
C LYS A 90 15.57 -3.40 -20.90
N ARG A 91 15.02 -3.00 -19.77
CA ARG A 91 15.73 -2.84 -18.49
C ARG A 91 14.98 -3.66 -17.44
N PRO A 92 15.32 -4.95 -17.28
CA PRO A 92 14.73 -5.79 -16.24
C PRO A 92 14.93 -5.14 -14.86
N ARG A 93 13.89 -5.07 -14.09
CA ARG A 93 13.95 -4.59 -12.70
C ARG A 93 13.13 -5.47 -11.81
N ARG A 94 13.49 -5.52 -10.55
CA ARG A 94 12.71 -6.24 -9.56
C ARG A 94 11.39 -5.49 -9.30
N PHE A 95 10.33 -6.27 -9.11
CA PHE A 95 8.99 -5.78 -8.78
C PHE A 95 8.34 -6.79 -7.85
N ALA A 96 8.14 -6.42 -6.59
CA ALA A 96 7.58 -7.30 -5.58
C ALA A 96 6.05 -7.35 -5.64
N LEU A 97 5.48 -8.54 -5.68
CA LEU A 97 4.04 -8.75 -5.54
C LEU A 97 3.71 -9.06 -4.06
N ILE A 98 2.81 -8.29 -3.48
CA ILE A 98 2.38 -8.39 -2.09
C ILE A 98 0.88 -8.67 -2.07
N ALA A 99 0.47 -9.77 -1.44
CA ALA A 99 -0.94 -10.14 -1.32
C ALA A 99 -1.53 -9.63 0.00
N GLY A 100 -2.69 -8.99 -0.05
CA GLY A 100 -3.49 -8.77 1.15
C GLY A 100 -4.05 -10.09 1.67
N LEU A 101 -3.91 -10.33 2.97
CA LEU A 101 -4.43 -11.51 3.66
C LEU A 101 -5.40 -11.06 4.75
N CYS A 102 -6.52 -11.76 4.90
CA CYS A 102 -7.58 -11.38 5.84
C CYS A 102 -8.19 -12.58 6.56
N GLY A 103 -9.04 -12.27 7.53
CA GLY A 103 -9.89 -13.24 8.21
C GLY A 103 -9.21 -13.95 9.37
N LYS A 104 -9.87 -15.00 9.86
CA LYS A 104 -9.32 -15.86 10.91
C LYS A 104 -8.26 -16.81 10.32
N THR A 105 -7.51 -17.47 11.18
CA THR A 105 -6.30 -18.22 10.82
C THR A 105 -6.49 -19.19 9.63
N LYS A 106 -7.58 -19.93 9.59
CA LYS A 106 -7.86 -20.87 8.48
C LYS A 106 -7.95 -20.17 7.13
N GLN A 107 -8.67 -19.06 7.08
CA GLN A 107 -8.82 -18.25 5.86
C GLN A 107 -7.50 -17.61 5.46
N ALA A 108 -6.81 -16.93 6.38
CA ALA A 108 -5.56 -16.24 6.09
C ALA A 108 -4.46 -17.21 5.59
N ILE A 109 -4.41 -18.43 6.14
CA ILE A 109 -3.50 -19.50 5.66
C ILE A 109 -3.88 -19.94 4.23
N ALA A 110 -5.16 -20.12 3.95
CA ALA A 110 -5.60 -20.48 2.60
C ALA A 110 -5.23 -19.38 1.59
N GLU A 111 -5.50 -18.12 1.92
CA GLU A 111 -5.12 -16.96 1.10
C GLU A 111 -3.61 -16.87 0.90
N ALA A 112 -2.80 -17.11 1.94
CA ALA A 112 -1.34 -17.10 1.85
C ALA A 112 -0.82 -18.21 0.90
N ARG A 113 -1.41 -19.40 0.93
CA ARG A 113 -1.07 -20.51 0.04
C ARG A 113 -1.43 -20.21 -1.41
N THR A 114 -2.63 -19.67 -1.65
CA THR A 114 -3.03 -19.20 -2.99
C THR A 114 -2.05 -18.12 -3.49
N ALA A 115 -1.77 -17.10 -2.69
CA ALA A 115 -0.85 -16.04 -3.07
C ALA A 115 0.55 -16.58 -3.42
N ARG A 116 1.08 -17.49 -2.58
CA ARG A 116 2.38 -18.14 -2.84
C ARG A 116 2.37 -18.91 -4.16
N SER A 117 1.30 -19.66 -4.46
CA SER A 117 1.19 -20.41 -5.71
C SER A 117 1.15 -19.53 -6.96
N LEU A 118 0.70 -18.29 -6.82
CA LEU A 118 0.65 -17.26 -7.87
C LEU A 118 1.93 -16.40 -7.95
N GLY A 119 2.96 -16.72 -7.15
CA GLY A 119 4.25 -16.02 -7.19
C GLY A 119 4.31 -14.74 -6.35
N TYR A 120 3.37 -14.51 -5.45
CA TYR A 120 3.48 -13.43 -4.46
C TYR A 120 4.58 -13.74 -3.45
N GLU A 121 5.34 -12.72 -3.09
CA GLU A 121 6.56 -12.87 -2.30
C GLU A 121 6.35 -12.55 -0.81
N ALA A 122 5.29 -11.80 -0.48
CA ALA A 122 4.92 -11.48 0.91
C ALA A 122 3.41 -11.29 1.07
N GLY A 123 2.93 -11.48 2.29
CA GLY A 123 1.55 -11.25 2.68
C GLY A 123 1.40 -10.04 3.60
N LEU A 124 0.57 -9.06 3.22
CA LEU A 124 0.14 -7.96 4.08
C LEU A 124 -1.07 -8.41 4.89
N LEU A 125 -0.87 -8.72 6.18
CA LEU A 125 -1.88 -9.34 7.03
C LEU A 125 -2.77 -8.29 7.72
N SER A 126 -4.05 -8.26 7.33
CA SER A 126 -5.07 -7.46 8.03
C SER A 126 -5.57 -8.18 9.28
N LEU A 127 -5.59 -7.46 10.40
CA LEU A 127 -6.03 -7.97 11.69
C LEU A 127 -7.45 -7.53 12.07
N GLY A 128 -8.21 -6.93 11.15
CA GLY A 128 -9.57 -6.44 11.41
C GLY A 128 -10.54 -7.52 11.90
N ALA A 129 -10.40 -8.77 11.44
CA ALA A 129 -11.22 -9.88 11.91
C ALA A 129 -10.96 -10.28 13.38
N TRP A 130 -9.96 -9.67 14.03
CA TRP A 130 -9.52 -9.94 15.39
C TRP A 130 -9.76 -8.77 16.33
N ALA A 131 -10.71 -7.90 16.04
CA ALA A 131 -10.95 -6.65 16.75
C ALA A 131 -11.11 -6.86 18.28
N ASP A 132 -11.82 -7.91 18.69
CA ASP A 132 -12.20 -8.17 20.09
C ASP A 132 -11.38 -9.33 20.74
N ASP A 133 -10.45 -9.94 20.00
CA ASP A 133 -9.66 -11.06 20.52
C ASP A 133 -8.45 -10.59 21.36
N PRO A 134 -8.03 -11.35 22.38
CA PRO A 134 -6.79 -11.07 23.13
C PRO A 134 -5.56 -11.01 22.21
N GLU A 135 -4.61 -10.11 22.52
CA GLU A 135 -3.41 -9.88 21.71
C GLU A 135 -2.57 -11.14 21.54
N GLU A 136 -2.51 -12.02 22.55
CA GLU A 136 -1.80 -13.29 22.51
C GLU A 136 -2.37 -14.24 21.43
N LYS A 137 -3.70 -14.26 21.27
CA LYS A 137 -4.36 -15.05 20.21
C LYS A 137 -4.06 -14.46 18.82
N VAL A 138 -4.07 -13.13 18.72
CA VAL A 138 -3.73 -12.43 17.47
C VAL A 138 -2.28 -12.73 17.10
N LEU A 139 -1.36 -12.71 18.07
CA LEU A 139 0.05 -13.00 17.82
C LEU A 139 0.26 -14.46 17.38
N ALA A 140 -0.45 -15.42 18.00
CA ALA A 140 -0.43 -16.83 17.59
C ALA A 140 -0.95 -17.02 16.16
N HIS A 141 -1.99 -16.28 15.78
CA HIS A 141 -2.49 -16.20 14.40
C HIS A 141 -1.41 -15.70 13.44
N CYS A 142 -0.76 -14.58 13.76
CA CYS A 142 0.31 -14.01 12.94
C CYS A 142 1.46 -14.98 12.72
N ARG A 143 1.93 -15.65 13.77
CA ARG A 143 2.95 -16.70 13.70
C ARG A 143 2.54 -17.88 12.81
N SER A 144 1.26 -18.25 12.84
CA SER A 144 0.75 -19.35 12.01
C SER A 144 0.71 -18.98 10.52
N VAL A 145 0.29 -17.76 10.20
CA VAL A 145 0.23 -17.27 8.81
C VAL A 145 1.64 -17.05 8.25
N ALA A 146 2.57 -16.52 9.06
CA ALA A 146 3.94 -16.23 8.68
C ALA A 146 4.70 -17.50 8.16
N LYS A 147 4.35 -18.69 8.64
CA LYS A 147 4.92 -19.96 8.15
C LYS A 147 4.57 -20.29 6.70
N GLU A 148 3.50 -19.71 6.16
CA GLU A 148 3.05 -19.99 4.80
C GLU A 148 3.62 -19.03 3.76
N LEU A 149 3.84 -17.76 4.16
CA LEU A 149 4.35 -16.70 3.28
C LEU A 149 5.07 -15.66 4.13
N PRO A 150 6.22 -15.11 3.72
CA PRO A 150 6.86 -13.98 4.41
C PRO A 150 5.85 -12.88 4.76
N LEU A 151 5.91 -12.37 5.99
CA LEU A 151 4.86 -11.52 6.54
C LEU A 151 5.22 -10.04 6.47
N ILE A 152 4.28 -9.22 6.06
CA ILE A 152 4.27 -7.78 6.30
C ILE A 152 3.19 -7.49 7.33
N GLY A 153 3.60 -6.97 8.50
CA GLY A 153 2.67 -6.50 9.51
C GLY A 153 1.88 -5.30 9.01
N PHE A 154 0.63 -5.19 9.44
CA PHE A 154 -0.22 -4.07 9.03
C PHE A 154 -0.90 -3.41 10.23
N TYR A 155 -0.42 -2.23 10.61
CA TYR A 155 -1.11 -1.38 11.56
C TYR A 155 -2.09 -0.48 10.81
N LEU A 156 -3.34 -0.87 10.77
CA LEU A 156 -4.42 -0.11 10.13
C LEU A 156 -5.17 0.73 11.16
N GLN A 157 -5.52 1.96 10.81
CA GLN A 157 -6.32 2.85 11.67
C GLN A 157 -7.72 2.28 11.94
N PRO A 158 -8.31 2.53 13.15
CA PRO A 158 -9.62 2.02 13.51
C PRO A 158 -10.76 2.52 12.60
N ALA A 159 -10.66 3.74 12.05
CA ALA A 159 -11.71 4.34 11.21
C ALA A 159 -12.01 3.55 9.92
N VAL A 160 -11.07 2.69 9.47
CA VAL A 160 -11.22 1.86 8.27
C VAL A 160 -11.04 0.36 8.57
N GLY A 161 -11.44 -0.07 9.76
CA GLY A 161 -11.48 -1.48 10.15
C GLY A 161 -10.22 -2.03 10.82
N GLY A 162 -9.32 -1.17 11.28
CA GLY A 162 -8.19 -1.55 12.11
C GLY A 162 -8.52 -1.61 13.60
N ARG A 163 -7.52 -1.90 14.42
CA ARG A 163 -7.59 -1.79 15.89
C ARG A 163 -6.30 -1.25 16.46
N THR A 164 -6.38 -0.70 17.68
CA THR A 164 -5.19 -0.31 18.45
C THR A 164 -4.57 -1.53 19.11
N PHE A 165 -3.25 -1.65 18.99
CA PHE A 165 -2.46 -2.67 19.66
C PHE A 165 -1.51 -2.02 20.65
N SER A 166 -1.15 -2.77 21.72
CA SER A 166 -0.18 -2.33 22.71
C SER A 166 1.25 -2.30 22.13
N TYR A 167 2.12 -1.51 22.76
CA TYR A 167 3.57 -1.58 22.47
C TYR A 167 4.11 -3.00 22.61
N ARG A 168 3.70 -3.74 23.67
CA ARG A 168 4.11 -5.11 23.91
C ARG A 168 3.74 -6.03 22.74
N PHE A 169 2.53 -5.90 22.19
CA PHE A 169 2.15 -6.66 21.02
C PHE A 169 3.13 -6.46 19.86
N TRP A 170 3.48 -5.20 19.54
CA TRP A 170 4.42 -4.91 18.45
C TRP A 170 5.82 -5.40 18.72
N ARG A 171 6.25 -5.37 19.99
CA ARG A 171 7.55 -5.90 20.41
C ARG A 171 7.62 -7.43 20.22
N ASP A 172 6.56 -8.13 20.63
CA ASP A 172 6.46 -9.59 20.48
C ASP A 172 6.20 -9.98 19.00
N PHE A 173 5.51 -9.14 18.25
CA PHE A 173 5.29 -9.30 16.80
C PHE A 173 6.61 -9.17 16.02
N ALA A 174 7.48 -8.26 16.41
CA ALA A 174 8.80 -8.10 15.82
C ALA A 174 9.70 -9.34 15.97
N GLU A 175 9.44 -10.22 16.93
CA GLU A 175 10.17 -11.49 17.12
C GLU A 175 9.82 -12.57 16.09
N ILE A 176 8.81 -12.37 15.24
CA ILE A 176 8.43 -13.36 14.21
C ILE A 176 9.56 -13.42 13.16
N PRO A 177 10.21 -14.60 12.97
CA PRO A 177 11.38 -14.72 12.08
C PRO A 177 11.05 -14.38 10.61
N GLU A 178 9.86 -14.78 10.15
CA GLU A 178 9.40 -14.58 8.77
C GLU A 178 8.85 -13.17 8.51
N LEU A 179 8.86 -12.28 9.51
CA LEU A 179 8.51 -10.87 9.35
C LEU A 179 9.56 -10.17 8.49
N VAL A 180 9.15 -9.61 7.36
CA VAL A 180 10.04 -8.91 6.41
C VAL A 180 9.85 -7.40 6.42
N ALA A 181 8.67 -6.92 6.81
CA ALA A 181 8.37 -5.51 6.95
C ALA A 181 7.19 -5.26 7.90
N VAL A 182 7.01 -4.01 8.31
CA VAL A 182 5.77 -3.53 8.94
C VAL A 182 5.28 -2.30 8.18
N LYS A 183 4.03 -2.33 7.74
CA LYS A 183 3.30 -1.16 7.22
C LYS A 183 2.60 -0.46 8.37
N LEU A 184 2.94 0.81 8.59
CA LEU A 184 2.39 1.66 9.64
C LEU A 184 1.40 2.66 9.03
N ALA A 185 0.12 2.46 9.31
CA ALA A 185 -0.98 3.31 8.85
C ALA A 185 -1.99 3.61 9.98
N PRO A 186 -1.55 3.89 11.24
CA PRO A 186 -2.49 4.24 12.30
C PRO A 186 -3.03 5.67 12.21
N PHE A 187 -2.45 6.55 11.41
CA PHE A 187 -2.71 8.00 11.34
C PHE A 187 -2.63 8.66 12.72
N ASP A 188 -1.72 8.15 13.54
CA ASP A 188 -1.47 8.56 14.92
C ASP A 188 0.05 8.48 15.17
N ARG A 189 0.66 9.63 15.50
CA ARG A 189 2.12 9.72 15.72
C ARG A 189 2.58 8.91 16.91
N TYR A 190 1.82 8.88 18.01
CA TYR A 190 2.19 8.09 19.18
C TYR A 190 2.21 6.61 18.83
N ARG A 191 1.19 6.11 18.13
CA ARG A 191 1.12 4.70 17.69
C ARG A 191 2.20 4.36 16.67
N THR A 192 2.51 5.29 15.77
CA THR A 192 3.63 5.13 14.83
C THR A 192 4.95 4.95 15.57
N LEU A 193 5.22 5.79 16.60
CA LEU A 193 6.44 5.72 17.40
C LEU A 193 6.52 4.41 18.21
N ASP A 194 5.40 3.92 18.76
CA ASP A 194 5.38 2.64 19.48
C ASP A 194 5.88 1.48 18.60
N VAL A 195 5.46 1.41 17.33
CA VAL A 195 5.88 0.36 16.41
C VAL A 195 7.33 0.51 16.00
N VAL A 196 7.75 1.73 15.63
CA VAL A 196 9.15 2.00 15.28
C VAL A 196 10.08 1.61 16.42
N ARG A 197 9.76 2.05 17.64
CA ARG A 197 10.50 1.71 18.85
C ARG A 197 10.54 0.20 19.08
N ALA A 198 9.41 -0.48 18.97
CA ALA A 198 9.29 -1.91 19.18
C ALA A 198 10.21 -2.71 18.24
N VAL A 199 10.23 -2.37 16.95
CA VAL A 199 11.10 -3.02 15.95
C VAL A 199 12.57 -2.73 16.23
N MET A 200 12.92 -1.48 16.58
CA MET A 200 14.30 -1.09 16.88
C MET A 200 14.82 -1.73 18.17
N GLU A 201 14.02 -1.77 19.23
CA GLU A 201 14.37 -2.43 20.51
C GLU A 201 14.42 -3.96 20.40
N ALA A 202 13.70 -4.54 19.40
CA ALA A 202 13.84 -5.95 19.03
C ALA A 202 15.17 -6.27 18.32
N GLY A 203 15.94 -5.25 17.94
CA GLY A 203 17.17 -5.43 17.17
C GLY A 203 16.94 -5.93 15.74
N ARG A 204 15.72 -5.75 15.19
CA ARG A 204 15.31 -6.28 13.89
C ARG A 204 15.63 -5.27 12.77
N ASP A 205 16.92 -5.07 12.52
CA ASP A 205 17.40 -4.22 11.42
C ASP A 205 17.08 -4.84 10.04
N ASP A 206 16.75 -6.11 10.01
CA ASP A 206 16.34 -6.88 8.85
C ASP A 206 14.82 -6.74 8.52
N VAL A 207 14.03 -6.08 9.35
CA VAL A 207 12.62 -5.79 9.12
C VAL A 207 12.46 -4.37 8.58
N ALA A 208 11.93 -4.23 7.38
CA ALA A 208 11.72 -2.93 6.76
C ALA A 208 10.54 -2.17 7.40
N LEU A 209 10.67 -0.84 7.54
CA LEU A 209 9.61 0.05 8.01
C LEU A 209 8.99 0.76 6.81
N TYR A 210 7.70 0.58 6.61
CA TYR A 210 6.95 1.17 5.50
C TYR A 210 5.86 2.10 6.00
N THR A 211 5.93 3.38 5.60
CA THR A 211 4.83 4.29 5.93
C THR A 211 3.57 3.93 5.15
N GLY A 212 2.45 4.00 5.81
CA GLY A 212 1.10 3.94 5.29
C GLY A 212 0.27 5.11 5.81
N ASN A 213 0.93 6.09 6.47
CA ASN A 213 0.32 7.30 7.01
C ASN A 213 0.18 8.33 5.88
N ASP A 214 -0.93 8.26 5.15
CA ASP A 214 -1.20 9.18 4.04
C ASP A 214 -1.28 10.65 4.50
N ASP A 215 -1.45 10.90 5.80
CA ASP A 215 -1.43 12.23 6.42
C ASP A 215 -0.03 12.80 6.68
N ASN A 216 1.05 12.00 6.51
CA ASN A 216 2.39 12.44 6.90
C ASN A 216 3.54 11.78 6.11
N ILE A 217 3.36 11.51 4.83
CA ILE A 217 4.26 10.69 4.00
C ILE A 217 5.69 11.23 3.97
N ILE A 218 5.85 12.51 3.63
CA ILE A 218 7.18 13.12 3.44
C ILE A 218 7.92 13.20 4.78
N ALA A 219 7.24 13.63 5.85
CA ALA A 219 7.85 13.72 7.15
C ALA A 219 8.23 12.34 7.71
N ASP A 220 7.39 11.30 7.53
CA ASP A 220 7.75 9.94 7.90
C ASP A 220 9.04 9.48 7.22
N LEU A 221 9.15 9.68 5.90
CA LEU A 221 10.29 9.25 5.11
C LEU A 221 11.57 10.04 5.41
N LEU A 222 11.47 11.28 5.90
CA LEU A 222 12.62 12.11 6.22
C LEU A 222 13.08 12.03 7.69
N THR A 223 12.19 11.64 8.61
CA THR A 223 12.49 11.64 10.04
C THR A 223 13.53 10.58 10.41
N PRO A 224 14.65 10.95 11.05
CA PRO A 224 15.56 10.01 11.67
C PRO A 224 15.02 9.62 13.06
N PHE A 225 14.40 8.47 13.17
CA PHE A 225 13.92 7.92 14.43
C PHE A 225 15.08 7.36 15.25
N GLN A 226 15.19 7.78 16.52
CA GLN A 226 16.27 7.39 17.40
C GLN A 226 15.73 6.62 18.62
N PHE A 227 16.01 5.33 18.69
CA PHE A 227 15.67 4.45 19.81
C PHE A 227 16.79 3.44 20.05
N ALA A 228 16.98 3.02 21.29
CA ALA A 228 17.97 2.01 21.68
C ALA A 228 19.39 2.30 21.15
N GLY A 229 19.81 3.57 21.12
CA GLY A 229 21.12 3.99 20.61
C GLY A 229 21.32 3.84 19.10
N ARG A 230 20.25 3.61 18.34
CA ARG A 230 20.25 3.44 16.89
C ARG A 230 19.44 4.54 16.20
N THR A 231 19.73 4.75 14.91
CA THR A 231 18.94 5.66 14.07
C THR A 231 18.38 4.86 12.89
N ARG A 232 17.07 4.96 12.68
CA ARG A 232 16.40 4.39 11.51
C ARG A 232 15.47 5.39 10.86
N HIS A 233 15.18 5.16 9.58
CA HIS A 233 14.15 5.87 8.83
C HIS A 233 13.10 4.85 8.36
N PHE A 234 11.97 5.34 7.91
CA PHE A 234 11.15 4.52 7.03
C PHE A 234 11.92 4.22 5.75
N ASP A 235 11.96 2.95 5.38
CA ASP A 235 12.67 2.48 4.18
C ASP A 235 11.91 2.87 2.92
N GLY A 236 10.58 2.74 2.94
CA GLY A 236 9.69 3.06 1.83
C GLY A 236 8.26 3.33 2.29
N GLY A 237 7.32 3.19 1.38
CA GLY A 237 5.90 3.26 1.70
C GLY A 237 5.07 2.25 0.91
N LEU A 238 3.97 1.82 1.55
CA LEU A 238 2.91 1.05 0.95
C LEU A 238 1.61 1.81 1.20
N LEU A 239 1.17 2.59 0.22
CA LEU A 239 0.22 3.68 0.41
C LEU A 239 -0.93 3.61 -0.58
N GLY A 240 -2.12 4.00 -0.12
CA GLY A 240 -3.29 4.24 -0.96
C GLY A 240 -3.05 5.42 -1.91
N GLN A 241 -2.45 6.50 -1.41
CA GLN A 241 -2.10 7.68 -2.20
C GLN A 241 -1.18 7.34 -3.38
N TRP A 242 -0.25 6.42 -3.23
CA TRP A 242 0.63 6.01 -4.33
C TRP A 242 -0.07 5.19 -5.42
N GLY A 243 -1.34 4.83 -5.21
CA GLY A 243 -2.23 4.29 -6.25
C GLY A 243 -2.71 5.33 -7.26
N VAL A 244 -2.50 6.63 -6.98
CA VAL A 244 -2.73 7.76 -7.88
C VAL A 244 -1.44 8.56 -8.04
N TRP A 245 -1.24 9.17 -9.21
CA TRP A 245 -0.07 10.00 -9.50
C TRP A 245 1.27 9.28 -9.23
N THR A 246 1.31 8.00 -9.55
CA THR A 246 2.38 7.10 -9.12
C THR A 246 3.75 7.48 -9.69
N GLU A 247 3.81 7.98 -10.92
CA GLU A 247 5.09 8.44 -11.51
C GLU A 247 5.70 9.56 -10.69
N ARG A 248 4.88 10.54 -10.25
CA ARG A 248 5.32 11.64 -9.40
C ARG A 248 5.66 11.18 -7.99
N ALA A 249 4.94 10.22 -7.46
CA ALA A 249 5.27 9.59 -6.17
C ALA A 249 6.65 8.91 -6.21
N VAL A 250 6.98 8.21 -7.29
CA VAL A 250 8.29 7.60 -7.49
C VAL A 250 9.39 8.66 -7.64
N ALA A 251 9.13 9.73 -8.39
CA ALA A 251 10.08 10.85 -8.53
C ALA A 251 10.34 11.52 -7.17
N LEU A 252 9.26 11.83 -6.43
CA LEU A 252 9.33 12.40 -5.09
C LEU A 252 10.12 11.52 -4.12
N PHE A 253 9.85 10.22 -4.11
CA PHE A 253 10.56 9.27 -3.24
C PHE A 253 12.07 9.28 -3.52
N ARG A 254 12.49 9.31 -4.79
CA ARG A 254 13.90 9.43 -5.18
C ARG A 254 14.53 10.76 -4.73
N GLU A 255 13.76 11.86 -4.75
CA GLU A 255 14.22 13.14 -4.20
C GLU A 255 14.43 13.06 -2.69
N LEU A 256 13.50 12.44 -1.95
CA LEU A 256 13.60 12.22 -0.51
C LEU A 256 14.82 11.36 -0.14
N GLN A 257 15.07 10.27 -0.87
CA GLN A 257 16.25 9.45 -0.68
C GLN A 257 17.54 10.27 -0.87
N ARG A 258 17.61 11.11 -1.91
CA ARG A 258 18.76 12.01 -2.14
C ARG A 258 18.91 13.07 -1.06
N ALA A 259 17.80 13.64 -0.56
CA ALA A 259 17.83 14.61 0.55
C ALA A 259 18.37 13.98 1.83
N ARG A 260 17.91 12.78 2.17
CA ARG A 260 18.43 12.00 3.31
C ARG A 260 19.93 11.72 3.18
N ALA A 261 20.38 11.27 2.02
CA ALA A 261 21.80 10.97 1.77
C ALA A 261 22.71 12.21 1.91
N ARG A 262 22.19 13.43 1.67
CA ARG A 262 22.93 14.69 1.88
C ARG A 262 23.03 15.12 3.35
N GLY A 263 22.24 14.51 4.23
CA GLY A 263 22.21 14.85 5.68
C GLY A 263 21.67 16.25 6.00
N ARG A 264 21.08 16.95 5.04
CA ARG A 264 20.48 18.30 5.24
C ARG A 264 19.07 18.31 4.68
N ILE A 265 18.12 18.58 5.56
CA ILE A 265 16.69 18.68 5.25
C ILE A 265 16.31 20.17 5.26
N ASP A 266 15.85 20.64 4.11
CA ASP A 266 15.37 22.00 3.91
C ASP A 266 13.92 22.14 4.42
N THR A 267 13.55 23.32 4.93
CA THR A 267 12.19 23.58 5.42
C THR A 267 11.12 23.51 4.32
N THR A 268 11.50 23.61 3.06
CA THR A 268 10.58 23.43 1.93
C THR A 268 9.93 22.03 1.93
N TRP A 269 10.59 21.02 2.51
CA TRP A 269 10.03 19.69 2.67
C TRP A 269 8.83 19.67 3.61
N LEU A 270 8.81 20.53 4.65
CA LEU A 270 7.66 20.67 5.54
C LEU A 270 6.46 21.27 4.79
N THR A 271 6.70 22.28 3.95
CA THR A 271 5.66 22.86 3.07
C THR A 271 5.12 21.82 2.08
N ARG A 272 6.02 21.03 1.44
CA ARG A 272 5.61 19.94 0.55
C ARG A 272 4.85 18.84 1.27
N ASN A 273 5.21 18.54 2.52
CA ASN A 273 4.46 17.59 3.36
C ASN A 273 3.04 18.09 3.61
N ALA A 274 2.87 19.35 4.01
CA ALA A 274 1.55 19.95 4.23
C ALA A 274 0.70 19.93 2.95
N ALA A 275 1.29 20.27 1.80
CA ALA A 275 0.62 20.24 0.50
C ALA A 275 0.15 18.81 0.13
N LEU A 276 0.99 17.79 0.35
CA LEU A 276 0.63 16.40 0.09
C LEU A 276 -0.46 15.92 1.06
N THR A 277 -0.39 16.32 2.33
CA THR A 277 -1.44 16.03 3.32
C THR A 277 -2.78 16.65 2.93
N ASP A 278 -2.79 17.92 2.46
CA ASP A 278 -4.00 18.59 1.97
C ASP A 278 -4.58 17.86 0.73
N ALA A 279 -3.72 17.44 -0.20
CA ALA A 279 -4.16 16.65 -1.36
C ALA A 279 -4.80 15.33 -0.92
N ASN A 280 -4.19 14.64 0.05
CA ASN A 280 -4.71 13.39 0.59
C ASN A 280 -6.00 13.58 1.38
N ALA A 281 -6.17 14.69 2.09
CA ALA A 281 -7.43 15.03 2.76
C ALA A 281 -8.61 15.09 1.79
N ALA A 282 -8.40 15.64 0.58
CA ALA A 282 -9.41 15.68 -0.48
C ALA A 282 -9.65 14.31 -1.12
N ILE A 283 -8.58 13.57 -1.44
CA ILE A 283 -8.67 12.26 -2.11
C ILE A 283 -9.31 11.22 -1.19
N PHE A 284 -8.91 11.19 0.08
CA PHE A 284 -9.40 10.21 1.06
C PHE A 284 -10.63 10.67 1.85
N ASP A 285 -11.11 11.88 1.57
CA ASP A 285 -12.34 12.39 2.20
C ASP A 285 -12.27 12.46 3.73
N SER A 286 -11.18 13.00 4.25
CA SER A 286 -10.96 13.10 5.69
C SER A 286 -12.07 13.91 6.40
N ALA A 287 -12.64 14.90 5.71
CA ALA A 287 -13.74 15.72 6.20
C ALA A 287 -15.01 14.90 6.51
N HIS A 288 -15.21 13.77 5.84
CA HIS A 288 -16.35 12.86 6.04
C HIS A 288 -15.90 11.51 6.63
N ARG A 289 -14.86 11.52 7.47
CA ARG A 289 -14.35 10.31 8.16
C ARG A 289 -13.98 9.18 7.20
N PHE A 290 -13.39 9.54 6.06
CA PHE A 290 -12.94 8.61 5.02
C PHE A 290 -14.06 7.85 4.28
N ALA A 291 -15.32 8.28 4.36
CA ALA A 291 -16.44 7.63 3.68
C ALA A 291 -16.26 7.58 2.15
N GLY A 292 -15.67 8.61 1.55
CA GLY A 292 -15.36 8.70 0.12
C GLY A 292 -13.93 8.26 -0.25
N CYS A 293 -13.23 7.50 0.60
CA CYS A 293 -11.82 7.16 0.43
C CYS A 293 -11.57 6.40 -0.90
N LEU A 294 -12.24 5.28 -1.13
CA LEU A 294 -12.06 4.49 -2.35
C LEU A 294 -12.59 5.23 -3.60
N PRO A 295 -13.80 5.80 -3.58
CA PRO A 295 -14.29 6.61 -4.69
C PRO A 295 -13.40 7.80 -5.04
N GLY A 296 -12.72 8.41 -4.08
CA GLY A 296 -11.79 9.51 -4.33
C GLY A 296 -10.55 9.06 -5.11
N ILE A 297 -9.95 7.93 -4.74
CA ILE A 297 -8.88 7.29 -5.51
C ILE A 297 -9.37 6.99 -6.93
N HIS A 298 -10.56 6.39 -7.05
CA HIS A 298 -11.15 6.05 -8.34
C HIS A 298 -11.42 7.31 -9.18
N GLU A 299 -11.82 8.41 -8.58
CA GLU A 299 -12.09 9.66 -9.30
C GLU A 299 -10.84 10.24 -9.96
N VAL A 300 -9.69 10.23 -9.26
CA VAL A 300 -8.42 10.65 -9.87
C VAL A 300 -8.09 9.76 -11.07
N LEU A 301 -8.12 8.44 -10.91
CA LEU A 301 -7.82 7.50 -11.99
C LEU A 301 -8.85 7.54 -13.14
N ARG A 302 -10.13 7.84 -12.83
CA ARG A 302 -11.17 8.04 -13.84
C ARG A 302 -10.91 9.29 -14.68
N ARG A 303 -10.51 10.39 -14.06
CA ARG A 303 -10.13 11.62 -14.78
C ARG A 303 -8.96 11.38 -15.73
N GLN A 304 -8.01 10.57 -15.31
CA GLN A 304 -6.89 10.15 -16.14
C GLN A 304 -7.30 9.11 -17.22
N GLY A 305 -8.53 8.59 -17.17
CA GLY A 305 -9.05 7.57 -18.11
C GLY A 305 -8.50 6.17 -17.85
N LEU A 306 -7.83 5.94 -16.72
CA LEU A 306 -7.37 4.62 -16.28
C LEU A 306 -8.53 3.77 -15.75
N LEU A 307 -9.48 4.38 -15.05
CA LEU A 307 -10.76 3.74 -14.67
C LEU A 307 -11.92 4.27 -15.51
N ALA A 308 -12.99 3.48 -15.63
CA ALA A 308 -14.20 3.88 -16.32
C ALA A 308 -15.16 4.68 -15.41
N THR A 309 -15.13 4.40 -14.12
CA THR A 309 -16.10 4.88 -13.13
C THR A 309 -15.48 4.95 -11.75
N THR A 310 -16.14 5.64 -10.83
CA THR A 310 -15.82 5.68 -9.40
C THR A 310 -16.51 4.55 -8.61
N ALA A 311 -17.24 3.65 -9.25
CA ALA A 311 -18.02 2.61 -8.60
C ALA A 311 -17.13 1.72 -7.71
N CYS A 312 -17.69 1.35 -6.55
CA CYS A 312 -17.18 0.33 -5.65
C CYS A 312 -18.12 -0.88 -5.64
N LEU A 313 -17.68 -2.01 -5.09
CA LEU A 313 -18.52 -3.20 -4.92
C LEU A 313 -19.72 -2.89 -4.01
N ASP A 314 -19.46 -2.17 -2.90
CA ASP A 314 -20.53 -1.61 -2.09
C ASP A 314 -21.15 -0.38 -2.79
N PRO A 315 -22.46 -0.39 -3.10
CA PRO A 315 -23.14 0.74 -3.73
C PRO A 315 -23.22 1.98 -2.83
N HIS A 316 -23.03 1.85 -1.54
CA HIS A 316 -23.01 2.97 -0.58
C HIS A 316 -21.66 3.69 -0.57
N GLU A 317 -20.59 3.06 -0.97
CA GLU A 317 -19.28 3.71 -1.16
C GLU A 317 -19.31 4.57 -2.42
N ARG A 318 -19.41 5.86 -2.23
CA ARG A 318 -19.47 6.89 -3.29
C ARG A 318 -18.80 8.18 -2.85
N LEU A 319 -18.47 9.04 -3.80
CA LEU A 319 -17.96 10.37 -3.48
C LEU A 319 -18.90 11.11 -2.54
N SER A 320 -18.35 11.72 -1.51
CA SER A 320 -19.11 12.58 -0.62
C SER A 320 -19.47 13.91 -1.31
N PRO A 321 -20.51 14.61 -0.84
CA PRO A 321 -20.87 15.92 -1.38
C PRO A 321 -19.69 16.89 -1.36
N GLY A 322 -19.33 17.46 -2.52
CA GLY A 322 -18.22 18.39 -2.66
C GLY A 322 -16.84 17.77 -2.86
N GLN A 323 -16.62 16.49 -2.58
CA GLN A 323 -15.31 15.84 -2.67
C GLN A 323 -14.68 15.96 -4.06
N ALA A 324 -15.44 15.77 -5.14
CA ALA A 324 -14.93 15.92 -6.51
C ALA A 324 -14.39 17.33 -6.78
N ARG A 325 -14.99 18.38 -6.18
CA ARG A 325 -14.50 19.76 -6.27
C ARG A 325 -13.21 19.95 -5.49
N GLU A 326 -13.11 19.36 -4.31
CA GLU A 326 -11.88 19.39 -3.50
C GLU A 326 -10.72 18.68 -4.22
N ILE A 327 -10.96 17.53 -4.85
CA ILE A 327 -9.96 16.86 -5.70
C ILE A 327 -9.50 17.79 -6.85
N SER A 328 -10.42 18.57 -7.46
CA SER A 328 -10.04 19.55 -8.49
C SER A 328 -9.21 20.69 -7.91
N ARG A 329 -9.56 21.18 -6.72
CA ARG A 329 -8.82 22.24 -6.01
C ARG A 329 -7.37 21.82 -5.77
N VAL A 330 -7.14 20.64 -5.19
CA VAL A 330 -5.79 20.19 -4.84
C VAL A 330 -4.96 19.86 -6.09
N ALA A 331 -5.57 19.29 -7.13
CA ALA A 331 -4.87 19.07 -8.40
C ALA A 331 -4.40 20.38 -9.04
N ALA A 332 -5.22 21.44 -8.99
CA ALA A 332 -4.83 22.76 -9.47
C ALA A 332 -3.81 23.46 -8.57
N ALA A 333 -3.92 23.31 -7.24
CA ALA A 333 -3.01 23.92 -6.28
C ALA A 333 -1.62 23.25 -6.26
N TYR A 334 -1.56 21.94 -6.53
CA TYR A 334 -0.34 21.14 -6.42
C TYR A 334 -0.03 20.35 -7.70
N PRO A 335 0.16 21.01 -8.86
CA PRO A 335 0.36 20.33 -10.15
C PRO A 335 1.61 19.45 -10.17
N TRP A 336 2.57 19.70 -9.28
CA TRP A 336 3.78 18.88 -9.13
C TRP A 336 3.50 17.47 -8.59
N LEU A 337 2.31 17.21 -8.03
CA LEU A 337 1.85 15.88 -7.62
C LEU A 337 1.24 15.09 -8.79
N CYS A 338 0.71 15.77 -9.81
CA CYS A 338 -0.07 15.14 -10.88
C CYS A 338 0.84 14.58 -11.98
N ASP A 339 0.54 13.38 -12.46
CA ASP A 339 1.26 12.72 -13.56
C ASP A 339 0.40 12.57 -14.83
N ASP A 340 -0.52 13.50 -15.05
CA ASP A 340 -1.50 13.44 -16.13
C ASP A 340 -0.83 13.34 -17.51
N ASP A 341 0.23 14.11 -17.76
CA ASP A 341 1.01 14.06 -19.02
C ASP A 341 1.61 12.67 -19.27
N PHE A 342 2.12 12.05 -18.19
CA PHE A 342 2.67 10.68 -18.27
C PHE A 342 1.57 9.68 -18.62
N VAL A 343 0.42 9.79 -17.98
CA VAL A 343 -0.73 8.89 -18.24
C VAL A 343 -1.28 9.12 -19.64
N GLU A 344 -1.47 10.35 -20.08
CA GLU A 344 -1.97 10.68 -21.43
C GLU A 344 -1.08 10.04 -22.51
N LYS A 345 0.22 10.19 -22.38
CA LYS A 345 1.21 9.65 -23.31
C LYS A 345 1.19 8.13 -23.42
N HIS A 346 0.87 7.41 -22.34
CA HIS A 346 1.07 5.96 -22.27
C HIS A 346 -0.22 5.14 -22.14
N ARG A 347 -1.34 5.79 -21.75
CA ARG A 347 -2.62 5.12 -21.46
C ARG A 347 -3.11 4.17 -22.56
N ALA A 348 -3.04 4.60 -23.81
CA ALA A 348 -3.49 3.78 -24.94
C ALA A 348 -2.75 2.43 -25.00
N LYS A 349 -1.43 2.45 -24.75
CA LYS A 349 -0.59 1.25 -24.70
C LYS A 349 -0.97 0.33 -23.53
N TRP A 350 -1.24 0.88 -22.36
CA TRP A 350 -1.62 0.07 -21.19
C TRP A 350 -2.99 -0.58 -21.33
N LEU A 351 -3.92 0.10 -21.99
CA LEU A 351 -5.29 -0.37 -22.23
C LEU A 351 -5.42 -1.18 -23.53
N ALA A 352 -4.34 -1.37 -24.28
CA ALA A 352 -4.33 -2.31 -25.40
C ALA A 352 -4.54 -3.75 -24.89
N ALA A 353 -5.26 -4.58 -25.71
CA ALA A 353 -5.55 -5.97 -25.38
C ALA A 353 -4.29 -6.82 -25.26
#